data_0ac2e8584cc8bce2edd52eb97901cfb5
#
_entry.id   0ac2e8584cc8bce2edd52eb97901cfb5
#
_cell.length_a   1.000
_cell.length_b   1.000
_cell.length_c   1.000
_cell.angle_alpha   90.00
_cell.angle_beta   90.00
_cell.angle_gamma   90.00
#
_symmetry.space_group_name_H-M   'P 1'
#
loop_
_entity.id
_entity.type
_entity.pdbx_description
1 polymer ?
#
loop_
_entity_poly.entity_id
_entity_poly.type
_entity_poly.pdbx_seq_one_letter_code
_entity_poly.pdbx_strand_id
1 'polypeptide(L)'
;ILLHFGAVDYTAVIYLDGVEVGRHSGGSISFTIDLTRHVEAGKSYNLVVHVLDDQRSFVQPFGKQCPQFQSCGCSYTRVTGIWQTVWLEAAGIQGLKKCRIVPEFDRGAFGFLPEYFEERPGNTLTVRILAAGREVAAETVPASAWGPFSVTVPEPRAWSPEDPFLYTIVFEVKNASGELLDRVESYGGLRKIHVEGDRLFLNNKPLFLRMVLDQGYYPDGVWTAPSDEALVRDIELSMAAGFNSARLHQKVFEERFHYHADRMGYLTWGESACWGLGWTRSQWYTQDRYTGVFNFLREWRETVERDANHPSIIAWTPLNETERPVDLDFYRGVMTEVYDLTRQVDPTRPVNDTSGYQHVKTDLWTVHLYRKDAAELKEALTPAGGGVWHTSPDHEVPYAGQPYLNDEFGGFMYIPPERAKFAANTWGYHGLDLKSPEELCAKIAEQVDYMLTVPNLSGYCYTQLTDVEQEQNGLYNYDRTAKVPEGMLKAIFGKSPEWAK
;
A
#
# COMPACT_ATOMS: atom_id res chain seq x y z
N ILE A 1 28.97 -3.07 8.14
CA ILE A 1 28.55 -2.43 6.87
C ILE A 1 27.40 -3.24 6.31
N LEU A 2 26.29 -2.57 6.09
CA LEU A 2 25.06 -3.16 5.59
C LEU A 2 24.81 -2.71 4.15
N LEU A 3 24.46 -3.65 3.28
CA LEU A 3 24.01 -3.38 1.91
C LEU A 3 22.52 -3.63 1.86
N HIS A 4 21.77 -2.57 1.56
CA HIS A 4 20.31 -2.60 1.48
C HIS A 4 19.85 -2.59 0.03
N PHE A 5 18.79 -3.34 -0.23
CA PHE A 5 18.02 -3.31 -1.47
C PHE A 5 16.57 -2.96 -1.14
N GLY A 6 16.02 -1.95 -1.77
CA GLY A 6 14.61 -1.60 -1.62
C GLY A 6 13.69 -2.67 -2.19
N ALA A 7 14.01 -3.21 -3.37
CA ALA A 7 13.37 -4.40 -3.92
C ALA A 7 14.15 -4.95 -5.12
N VAL A 8 14.11 -6.27 -5.29
CA VAL A 8 14.67 -7.00 -6.46
C VAL A 8 13.68 -8.09 -6.87
N ASP A 9 13.14 -7.99 -8.08
CA ASP A 9 12.18 -8.97 -8.62
C ASP A 9 12.90 -10.07 -9.41
N TYR A 10 12.91 -11.33 -9.01
CA TYR A 10 12.24 -11.93 -7.86
C TYR A 10 13.24 -12.55 -6.88
N THR A 11 14.04 -13.55 -7.32
CA THR A 11 15.09 -14.19 -6.50
C THR A 11 16.44 -13.58 -6.86
N ALA A 12 17.12 -13.00 -5.86
CA ALA A 12 18.43 -12.40 -5.99
C ALA A 12 19.50 -13.22 -5.26
N VAL A 13 20.63 -13.45 -5.92
CA VAL A 13 21.86 -13.98 -5.29
C VAL A 13 22.95 -12.94 -5.45
N ILE A 14 23.51 -12.51 -4.33
CA ILE A 14 24.45 -11.40 -4.24
C ILE A 14 25.87 -11.93 -4.08
N TYR A 15 26.78 -11.50 -4.96
CA TYR A 15 28.19 -11.86 -4.97
C TYR A 15 29.07 -10.63 -4.78
N LEU A 16 30.11 -10.76 -4.01
CA LEU A 16 31.18 -9.76 -3.85
C LEU A 16 32.50 -10.41 -4.25
N ASP A 17 33.15 -9.90 -5.31
CA ASP A 17 34.36 -10.48 -5.92
C ASP A 17 34.25 -11.99 -6.20
N GLY A 18 33.05 -12.43 -6.64
CA GLY A 18 32.76 -13.82 -6.99
C GLY A 18 32.39 -14.71 -5.78
N VAL A 19 32.40 -14.20 -4.55
CA VAL A 19 31.95 -14.91 -3.35
C VAL A 19 30.50 -14.58 -3.07
N GLU A 20 29.63 -15.58 -2.92
CA GLU A 20 28.24 -15.36 -2.49
C GLU A 20 28.24 -14.80 -1.06
N VAL A 21 27.60 -13.62 -0.88
CA VAL A 21 27.49 -12.94 0.42
C VAL A 21 26.04 -12.93 0.94
N GLY A 22 25.08 -13.30 0.10
CA GLY A 22 23.68 -13.43 0.53
C GLY A 22 22.74 -13.75 -0.61
N ARG A 23 21.49 -14.06 -0.25
CA ARG A 23 20.38 -14.29 -1.19
C ARG A 23 19.06 -13.86 -0.59
N HIS A 24 18.13 -13.51 -1.45
CA HIS A 24 16.77 -13.13 -1.08
C HIS A 24 15.80 -13.57 -2.17
N SER A 25 14.56 -13.87 -1.78
CA SER A 25 13.42 -14.07 -2.71
C SER A 25 12.25 -13.24 -2.21
N GLY A 26 11.57 -12.56 -3.12
CA GLY A 26 10.45 -11.67 -2.84
C GLY A 26 10.59 -10.37 -3.63
N GLY A 27 9.69 -10.21 -4.63
CA GLY A 27 9.83 -9.17 -5.66
C GLY A 27 9.59 -7.74 -5.19
N SER A 28 8.92 -7.56 -4.06
CA SER A 28 8.40 -6.25 -3.65
C SER A 28 8.85 -5.79 -2.26
N ILE A 29 9.77 -6.51 -1.63
CA ILE A 29 10.19 -6.25 -0.25
C ILE A 29 11.67 -5.92 -0.14
N SER A 30 11.96 -5.05 0.84
CA SER A 30 13.32 -4.64 1.16
C SER A 30 14.08 -5.72 1.90
N PHE A 31 15.39 -5.85 1.62
CA PHE A 31 16.25 -6.77 2.35
C PHE A 31 17.65 -6.20 2.53
N THR A 32 18.39 -6.77 3.48
CA THR A 32 19.70 -6.31 3.88
C THR A 32 20.71 -7.46 3.89
N ILE A 33 21.90 -7.21 3.36
CA ILE A 33 23.05 -8.11 3.41
C ILE A 33 24.13 -7.50 4.32
N ASP A 34 24.55 -8.22 5.32
CA ASP A 34 25.68 -7.81 6.19
C ASP A 34 27.01 -8.12 5.51
N LEU A 35 27.70 -7.06 5.06
CA LEU A 35 28.99 -7.14 4.40
C LEU A 35 30.17 -6.98 5.37
N THR A 36 29.96 -6.82 6.68
CA THR A 36 30.99 -6.48 7.66
C THR A 36 32.22 -7.37 7.60
N ARG A 37 32.03 -8.67 7.36
CA ARG A 37 33.12 -9.66 7.27
C ARG A 37 33.72 -9.83 5.87
N HIS A 38 33.17 -9.14 4.88
CA HIS A 38 33.50 -9.29 3.46
C HIS A 38 34.21 -8.08 2.90
N VAL A 39 34.23 -6.94 3.62
CA VAL A 39 34.77 -5.68 3.13
C VAL A 39 35.80 -5.09 4.09
N GLU A 40 36.79 -4.38 3.55
CA GLU A 40 37.77 -3.59 4.27
C GLU A 40 37.72 -2.13 3.80
N ALA A 41 37.84 -1.20 4.73
CA ALA A 41 37.83 0.23 4.41
C ALA A 41 38.93 0.60 3.38
N GLY A 42 38.58 1.42 2.42
CA GLY A 42 39.50 1.91 1.36
C GLY A 42 39.74 0.92 0.22
N LYS A 43 39.12 -0.28 0.22
CA LYS A 43 39.16 -1.21 -0.92
C LYS A 43 37.93 -1.05 -1.81
N SER A 44 38.11 -1.41 -3.07
CA SER A 44 37.04 -1.50 -4.06
C SER A 44 36.69 -2.97 -4.32
N TYR A 45 35.41 -3.27 -4.50
CA TYR A 45 34.90 -4.60 -4.70
C TYR A 45 33.94 -4.62 -5.90
N ASN A 46 33.90 -5.74 -6.62
CA ASN A 46 32.93 -5.96 -7.69
C ASN A 46 31.67 -6.62 -7.13
N LEU A 47 30.57 -5.87 -7.11
CA LEU A 47 29.25 -6.36 -6.69
C LEU A 47 28.50 -6.92 -7.90
N VAL A 48 28.07 -8.18 -7.82
CA VAL A 48 27.23 -8.83 -8.84
C VAL A 48 25.95 -9.31 -8.20
N VAL A 49 24.81 -8.97 -8.80
CA VAL A 49 23.49 -9.44 -8.40
C VAL A 49 22.94 -10.33 -9.51
N HIS A 50 22.87 -11.62 -9.25
CA HIS A 50 22.25 -12.58 -10.18
C HIS A 50 20.77 -12.71 -9.83
N VAL A 51 19.90 -12.53 -10.81
CA VAL A 51 18.44 -12.51 -10.61
C VAL A 51 17.77 -13.60 -11.44
N LEU A 52 16.79 -14.26 -10.82
CA LEU A 52 15.86 -15.20 -11.45
C LEU A 52 14.43 -14.72 -11.19
N ASP A 53 13.63 -14.63 -12.28
CA ASP A 53 12.23 -14.23 -12.24
C ASP A 53 11.41 -15.13 -13.18
N ASP A 54 10.53 -15.96 -12.60
CA ASP A 54 9.67 -16.88 -13.34
C ASP A 54 8.19 -16.64 -13.04
N GLN A 55 7.65 -15.59 -13.62
CA GLN A 55 6.23 -15.23 -13.48
C GLN A 55 5.26 -16.30 -14.00
N ARG A 56 5.72 -17.20 -14.89
CA ARG A 56 4.88 -18.28 -15.46
C ARG A 56 4.80 -19.53 -14.58
N SER A 57 5.55 -19.57 -13.49
CA SER A 57 5.45 -20.65 -12.50
C SER A 57 4.16 -20.58 -11.67
N PHE A 58 3.55 -19.39 -11.56
CA PHE A 58 2.39 -19.08 -10.68
C PHE A 58 2.61 -19.43 -9.21
N VAL A 59 3.87 -19.39 -8.74
CA VAL A 59 4.24 -19.58 -7.33
C VAL A 59 4.83 -18.33 -6.70
N GLN A 60 4.99 -17.27 -7.48
CA GLN A 60 5.42 -15.94 -7.01
C GLN A 60 4.34 -14.90 -7.31
N PRO A 61 4.11 -13.92 -6.40
CA PRO A 61 3.25 -12.79 -6.70
C PRO A 61 3.95 -11.85 -7.69
N PHE A 62 3.21 -11.35 -8.70
CA PHE A 62 3.76 -10.42 -9.69
C PHE A 62 2.84 -9.23 -10.01
N GLY A 63 1.67 -9.14 -9.36
CA GLY A 63 0.74 -8.03 -9.56
C GLY A 63 0.22 -7.89 -10.98
N LYS A 64 0.22 -6.68 -11.50
CA LYS A 64 -0.21 -6.36 -12.87
C LYS A 64 0.87 -6.56 -13.93
N GLN A 65 1.99 -7.17 -13.61
CA GLN A 65 3.02 -7.50 -14.59
C GLN A 65 2.52 -8.59 -15.55
N CYS A 66 2.79 -8.43 -16.84
CA CYS A 66 2.32 -9.38 -17.86
C CYS A 66 3.29 -10.58 -17.97
N PRO A 67 2.81 -11.82 -17.78
CA PRO A 67 3.65 -13.00 -17.96
C PRO A 67 3.99 -13.28 -19.44
N GLN A 68 3.34 -12.57 -20.39
CA GLN A 68 3.64 -12.60 -21.80
C GLN A 68 4.72 -11.56 -22.16
N PHE A 69 5.29 -11.68 -23.36
CA PHE A 69 6.29 -10.73 -23.84
C PHE A 69 5.73 -9.31 -24.03
N GLN A 70 4.49 -9.21 -24.51
CA GLN A 70 3.80 -7.94 -24.70
C GLN A 70 2.70 -7.76 -23.65
N SER A 71 2.53 -6.55 -23.18
CA SER A 71 1.42 -6.19 -22.31
C SER A 71 0.06 -6.44 -22.98
N CYS A 72 -0.94 -6.82 -22.18
CA CYS A 72 -2.27 -7.14 -22.69
C CYS A 72 -3.35 -7.00 -21.59
N GLY A 73 -4.55 -6.58 -21.98
CA GLY A 73 -5.66 -6.39 -21.04
C GLY A 73 -5.27 -5.41 -19.92
N CYS A 74 -5.45 -5.82 -18.68
CA CYS A 74 -5.05 -5.08 -17.48
C CYS A 74 -3.71 -5.56 -16.90
N SER A 75 -2.83 -6.13 -17.74
CA SER A 75 -1.46 -6.51 -17.38
C SER A 75 -0.47 -5.73 -18.24
N TYR A 76 0.58 -5.21 -17.63
CA TYR A 76 1.49 -4.23 -18.23
C TYR A 76 2.91 -4.78 -18.36
N THR A 77 3.80 -4.00 -18.97
CA THR A 77 5.20 -4.37 -19.12
C THR A 77 5.80 -4.78 -17.77
N ARG A 78 6.45 -5.95 -17.76
CA ARG A 78 7.09 -6.50 -16.57
C ARG A 78 8.49 -5.93 -16.36
N VAL A 79 8.94 -6.01 -15.13
CA VAL A 79 10.32 -5.76 -14.72
C VAL A 79 10.97 -7.09 -14.27
N THR A 80 12.29 -7.11 -14.24
CA THR A 80 13.10 -8.17 -13.64
C THR A 80 14.35 -7.55 -13.05
N GLY A 81 14.69 -7.90 -11.81
CA GLY A 81 15.89 -7.39 -11.15
C GLY A 81 15.63 -6.22 -10.21
N ILE A 82 16.66 -5.41 -10.02
CA ILE A 82 16.64 -4.28 -9.10
C ILE A 82 15.71 -3.20 -9.64
N TRP A 83 14.64 -2.88 -8.92
CA TRP A 83 13.70 -1.83 -9.33
C TRP A 83 13.46 -0.74 -8.27
N GLN A 84 14.05 -0.89 -7.08
CA GLN A 84 14.11 0.15 -6.05
C GLN A 84 15.55 0.46 -5.65
N THR A 85 15.74 1.50 -4.85
CA THR A 85 17.06 2.01 -4.43
C THR A 85 17.95 0.94 -3.78
N VAL A 86 19.25 1.01 -4.05
CA VAL A 86 20.29 0.23 -3.36
C VAL A 86 21.21 1.21 -2.65
N TRP A 87 21.54 0.95 -1.37
CA TRP A 87 22.40 1.83 -0.58
C TRP A 87 23.24 1.08 0.45
N LEU A 88 24.28 1.72 0.94
CA LEU A 88 25.11 1.24 2.02
C LEU A 88 24.83 2.01 3.31
N GLU A 89 24.86 1.31 4.42
CA GLU A 89 24.75 1.87 5.76
C GLU A 89 25.91 1.40 6.63
N ALA A 90 26.45 2.30 7.47
CA ALA A 90 27.37 1.95 8.53
C ALA A 90 26.62 2.00 9.87
N ALA A 91 26.38 0.86 10.48
CA ALA A 91 25.72 0.74 11.77
C ALA A 91 26.67 0.21 12.85
N GLY A 92 26.48 0.67 14.08
CA GLY A 92 27.19 0.12 15.25
C GLY A 92 26.70 -1.29 15.56
N ILE A 93 27.61 -2.21 15.90
CA ILE A 93 27.23 -3.61 16.23
C ILE A 93 26.25 -3.72 17.40
N GLN A 94 26.22 -2.74 18.30
CA GLN A 94 25.27 -2.65 19.41
C GLN A 94 24.21 -1.56 19.15
N GLY A 95 24.07 -1.12 17.88
CA GLY A 95 23.12 -0.11 17.46
C GLY A 95 21.69 -0.63 17.35
N LEU A 96 20.77 0.30 17.11
CA LEU A 96 19.36 0.04 16.85
C LEU A 96 19.22 -0.56 15.44
N LYS A 97 18.64 -1.76 15.34
CA LYS A 97 18.38 -2.43 14.06
C LYS A 97 17.07 -1.94 13.43
N LYS A 98 16.01 -1.87 14.21
CA LYS A 98 14.70 -1.32 13.84
C LYS A 98 13.90 -0.98 15.10
N CYS A 99 12.87 -0.17 14.93
CA CYS A 99 11.89 0.09 15.99
C CYS A 99 10.49 0.18 15.42
N ARG A 100 9.57 -0.63 15.94
CA ARG A 100 8.15 -0.44 15.69
C ARG A 100 7.67 0.74 16.52
N ILE A 101 7.03 1.73 15.86
CA ILE A 101 6.45 2.92 16.47
C ILE A 101 4.93 2.79 16.39
N VAL A 102 4.27 2.65 17.54
CA VAL A 102 2.82 2.46 17.64
C VAL A 102 2.16 3.72 18.18
N PRO A 103 1.34 4.42 17.41
CA PRO A 103 0.59 5.56 17.93
C PRO A 103 -0.51 5.09 18.90
N GLU A 104 -0.42 5.51 20.15
CA GLU A 104 -1.41 5.28 21.20
C GLU A 104 -2.29 6.54 21.36
N PHE A 105 -3.09 6.83 20.33
CA PHE A 105 -3.81 8.10 20.16
C PHE A 105 -4.65 8.49 21.38
N ASP A 106 -5.46 7.56 21.90
CA ASP A 106 -6.36 7.85 23.03
C ASP A 106 -5.60 8.13 24.35
N ARG A 107 -4.31 7.75 24.41
CA ARG A 107 -3.40 8.04 25.55
C ARG A 107 -2.49 9.24 25.30
N GLY A 108 -2.48 9.78 24.09
CA GLY A 108 -1.54 10.82 23.69
C GLY A 108 -0.08 10.37 23.76
N ALA A 109 0.21 9.12 23.39
CA ALA A 109 1.53 8.52 23.54
C ALA A 109 1.97 7.77 22.29
N PHE A 110 3.28 7.48 22.21
CA PHE A 110 3.83 6.51 21.26
C PHE A 110 4.39 5.32 22.03
N GLY A 111 4.00 4.11 21.60
CA GLY A 111 4.61 2.85 22.02
C GLY A 111 5.81 2.53 21.14
N PHE A 112 6.85 1.95 21.72
CA PHE A 112 8.10 1.58 21.06
C PHE A 112 8.45 0.13 21.31
N LEU A 113 8.79 -0.61 20.23
CA LEU A 113 9.28 -1.98 20.25
C LEU A 113 10.62 -2.01 19.49
N PRO A 114 11.75 -1.74 20.19
CA PRO A 114 13.06 -1.69 19.56
C PRO A 114 13.65 -3.09 19.35
N GLU A 115 14.43 -3.25 18.29
CA GLU A 115 15.32 -4.39 18.06
C GLU A 115 16.75 -3.89 17.84
N TYR A 116 17.74 -4.63 18.32
CA TYR A 116 19.17 -4.28 18.25
C TYR A 116 19.92 -5.31 17.42
N PHE A 117 21.05 -4.92 16.81
CA PHE A 117 21.93 -5.88 16.15
C PHE A 117 22.56 -6.85 17.19
N GLU A 118 23.04 -6.30 18.31
CA GLU A 118 23.53 -7.07 19.45
C GLU A 118 23.11 -6.39 20.75
N GLU A 119 22.45 -7.12 21.65
CA GLU A 119 22.11 -6.64 22.98
C GLU A 119 23.28 -6.81 23.93
N ARG A 120 23.55 -5.80 24.74
CA ARG A 120 24.56 -5.84 25.81
C ARG A 120 23.97 -5.38 27.13
N PRO A 121 24.15 -6.14 28.24
CA PRO A 121 23.76 -5.71 29.58
C PRO A 121 24.38 -4.36 29.94
N GLY A 122 23.55 -3.45 30.49
CA GLY A 122 23.98 -2.11 30.87
C GLY A 122 23.86 -1.05 29.76
N ASN A 123 23.61 -1.44 28.52
CA ASN A 123 23.27 -0.47 27.49
C ASN A 123 21.87 0.12 27.75
N THR A 124 21.67 1.37 27.34
CA THR A 124 20.41 2.10 27.46
C THR A 124 19.97 2.64 26.10
N LEU A 125 18.66 2.72 25.91
CA LEU A 125 18.02 3.44 24.81
C LEU A 125 17.34 4.68 25.37
N THR A 126 17.69 5.84 24.84
CA THR A 126 16.92 7.09 25.05
C THR A 126 16.12 7.38 23.81
N VAL A 127 14.80 7.54 23.97
CA VAL A 127 13.90 8.03 22.92
C VAL A 127 13.54 9.49 23.24
N ARG A 128 13.77 10.39 22.28
CA ARG A 128 13.38 11.80 22.34
C ARG A 128 12.33 12.10 21.30
N ILE A 129 11.25 12.74 21.70
CA ILE A 129 10.17 13.15 20.80
C ILE A 129 10.23 14.66 20.66
N LEU A 130 10.33 15.16 19.42
CA LEU A 130 10.41 16.57 19.12
C LEU A 130 9.19 17.02 18.31
N ALA A 131 8.60 18.15 18.73
CA ALA A 131 7.59 18.86 17.97
C ALA A 131 8.20 20.13 17.37
N ALA A 132 8.21 20.25 16.05
CA ALA A 132 8.81 21.38 15.33
C ALA A 132 10.25 21.72 15.83
N GLY A 133 11.09 20.69 16.00
CA GLY A 133 12.49 20.83 16.42
C GLY A 133 12.71 21.04 17.92
N ARG A 134 11.63 21.17 18.73
CA ARG A 134 11.73 21.30 20.18
C ARG A 134 11.38 19.97 20.86
N GLU A 135 12.24 19.49 21.75
CA GLU A 135 11.95 18.31 22.57
C GLU A 135 10.72 18.54 23.45
N VAL A 136 9.74 17.66 23.37
CA VAL A 136 8.49 17.71 24.14
C VAL A 136 8.35 16.55 25.10
N ALA A 137 9.04 15.42 24.84
CA ALA A 137 9.08 14.27 25.73
C ALA A 137 10.37 13.47 25.50
N ALA A 138 10.84 12.81 26.53
CA ALA A 138 11.95 11.84 26.43
C ALA A 138 11.81 10.77 27.50
N GLU A 139 12.28 9.56 27.20
CA GLU A 139 12.35 8.43 28.12
C GLU A 139 13.64 7.65 27.90
N THR A 140 14.23 7.14 28.98
CA THR A 140 15.43 6.28 28.90
C THR A 140 15.12 4.95 29.56
N VAL A 141 15.34 3.88 28.81
CA VAL A 141 15.08 2.50 29.24
C VAL A 141 16.31 1.62 29.02
N PRO A 142 16.43 0.46 29.65
CA PRO A 142 17.44 -0.53 29.28
C PRO A 142 17.29 -0.91 27.79
N ALA A 143 18.41 -1.00 27.06
CA ALA A 143 18.41 -1.42 25.66
C ALA A 143 18.18 -2.94 25.58
N SER A 144 16.91 -3.33 25.47
CA SER A 144 16.45 -4.71 25.39
C SER A 144 15.23 -4.83 24.49
N ALA A 145 15.23 -5.77 23.56
CA ALA A 145 14.09 -6.06 22.68
C ALA A 145 12.84 -6.60 23.41
N TRP A 146 13.01 -7.06 24.65
CA TRP A 146 11.91 -7.61 25.46
C TRP A 146 11.19 -6.56 26.30
N GLY A 147 11.53 -5.28 26.15
CA GLY A 147 10.97 -4.19 26.91
C GLY A 147 10.18 -3.20 26.07
N PRO A 148 8.96 -3.54 25.55
CA PRO A 148 8.10 -2.51 24.96
C PRO A 148 7.77 -1.46 26.00
N PHE A 149 7.79 -0.17 25.61
CA PHE A 149 7.50 0.95 26.49
C PHE A 149 6.77 2.05 25.73
N SER A 150 6.13 2.96 26.48
CA SER A 150 5.40 4.07 25.88
C SER A 150 5.92 5.40 26.41
N VAL A 151 5.98 6.41 25.54
CA VAL A 151 6.33 7.79 25.90
C VAL A 151 5.13 8.67 25.66
N THR A 152 4.61 9.29 26.73
CA THR A 152 3.47 10.23 26.66
C THR A 152 3.96 11.59 26.18
N VAL A 153 3.24 12.17 25.22
CA VAL A 153 3.48 13.51 24.69
C VAL A 153 2.54 14.48 25.39
N PRO A 154 3.06 15.47 26.14
CA PRO A 154 2.22 16.53 26.69
C PRO A 154 1.56 17.34 25.57
N GLU A 155 0.26 17.64 25.68
CA GLU A 155 -0.51 18.39 24.69
C GLU A 155 -0.34 17.83 23.27
N PRO A 156 -0.74 16.57 23.04
CA PRO A 156 -0.43 15.87 21.80
C PRO A 156 -1.17 16.49 20.60
N ARG A 157 -0.45 16.67 19.49
CA ARG A 157 -1.00 17.10 18.21
C ARG A 157 -1.24 15.87 17.33
N ALA A 158 -2.47 15.70 16.88
CA ALA A 158 -2.84 14.58 16.00
C ALA A 158 -2.31 14.78 14.58
N TRP A 159 -2.00 13.69 13.92
CA TRP A 159 -1.82 13.64 12.48
C TRP A 159 -3.17 13.41 11.79
N SER A 160 -3.51 14.23 10.80
CA SER A 160 -4.69 14.05 9.94
C SER A 160 -4.41 14.58 8.52
N PRO A 161 -5.28 14.33 7.53
CA PRO A 161 -5.16 14.93 6.19
C PRO A 161 -5.10 16.47 6.22
N GLU A 162 -5.84 17.11 7.11
CA GLU A 162 -5.92 18.57 7.25
C GLU A 162 -4.72 19.15 8.01
N ASP A 163 -4.10 18.33 8.87
CA ASP A 163 -2.95 18.70 9.69
C ASP A 163 -1.96 17.51 9.77
N PRO A 164 -1.16 17.29 8.74
CA PRO A 164 -0.26 16.13 8.66
C PRO A 164 1.00 16.32 9.54
N PHE A 165 0.77 16.57 10.81
CA PHE A 165 1.84 16.85 11.75
C PHE A 165 2.63 15.59 12.11
N LEU A 166 3.93 15.61 11.86
CA LEU A 166 4.87 14.56 12.19
C LEU A 166 5.80 14.99 13.31
N TYR A 167 5.90 14.17 14.35
CA TYR A 167 6.93 14.30 15.37
C TYR A 167 8.24 13.74 14.86
N THR A 168 9.36 14.43 15.08
CA THR A 168 10.69 13.82 14.94
C THR A 168 10.94 12.94 16.16
N ILE A 169 11.41 11.72 15.92
CA ILE A 169 11.72 10.74 16.96
C ILE A 169 13.20 10.39 16.85
N VAL A 170 13.96 10.67 17.91
CA VAL A 170 15.40 10.40 17.94
C VAL A 170 15.69 9.28 18.94
N PHE A 171 16.38 8.27 18.47
CA PHE A 171 16.85 7.14 19.25
C PHE A 171 18.35 7.28 19.52
N GLU A 172 18.77 7.19 20.77
CA GLU A 172 20.18 7.21 21.18
C GLU A 172 20.49 5.95 22.01
N VAL A 173 21.37 5.09 21.49
CA VAL A 173 21.86 3.91 22.22
C VAL A 173 23.18 4.28 22.88
N LYS A 174 23.30 4.06 24.21
CA LYS A 174 24.50 4.32 24.99
C LYS A 174 24.95 3.06 25.73
N ASN A 175 26.26 2.91 25.88
CA ASN A 175 26.81 1.83 26.70
C ASN A 175 26.74 2.14 28.22
N ALA A 176 27.15 1.18 29.06
CA ALA A 176 27.14 1.32 30.51
C ALA A 176 28.01 2.48 31.05
N SER A 177 29.00 2.97 30.28
CA SER A 177 29.81 4.13 30.62
C SER A 177 29.21 5.47 30.14
N GLY A 178 28.08 5.42 29.45
CA GLY A 178 27.38 6.61 28.89
C GLY A 178 27.89 7.07 27.53
N GLU A 179 28.76 6.31 26.88
CA GLU A 179 29.26 6.59 25.55
C GLU A 179 28.16 6.30 24.50
N LEU A 180 27.98 7.22 23.54
CA LEU A 180 27.03 7.07 22.45
C LEU A 180 27.51 6.01 21.45
N LEU A 181 26.75 4.95 21.28
CA LEU A 181 27.01 3.85 20.36
C LEU A 181 26.31 4.03 19.02
N ASP A 182 25.10 4.60 19.05
CA ASP A 182 24.29 4.80 17.85
C ASP A 182 23.29 5.94 18.06
N ARG A 183 22.96 6.65 16.97
CA ARG A 183 21.93 7.68 16.94
C ARG A 183 21.15 7.59 15.63
N VAL A 184 19.87 7.28 15.74
CA VAL A 184 18.94 7.13 14.62
C VAL A 184 17.86 8.20 14.73
N GLU A 185 17.53 8.85 13.62
CA GLU A 185 16.42 9.79 13.52
C GLU A 185 15.30 9.19 12.67
N SER A 186 14.09 9.26 13.17
CA SER A 186 12.87 8.77 12.53
C SER A 186 11.73 9.77 12.78
N TYR A 187 10.51 9.38 12.45
CA TYR A 187 9.33 10.20 12.70
C TYR A 187 8.11 9.34 13.06
N GLY A 188 7.06 10.01 13.55
CA GLY A 188 5.77 9.37 13.81
C GLY A 188 4.62 10.36 13.76
N GLY A 189 3.47 9.90 13.25
CA GLY A 189 2.21 10.61 13.29
C GLY A 189 1.28 10.03 14.35
N LEU A 190 0.81 10.84 15.28
CA LEU A 190 -0.12 10.40 16.32
C LEU A 190 -1.54 10.35 15.76
N ARG A 191 -2.02 9.16 15.41
CA ARG A 191 -3.35 8.95 14.83
C ARG A 191 -3.94 7.60 15.24
N LYS A 192 -5.26 7.47 15.08
CA LYS A 192 -6.02 6.23 15.26
C LYS A 192 -6.94 6.01 14.08
N ILE A 193 -6.92 4.80 13.50
CA ILE A 193 -7.91 4.33 12.54
C ILE A 193 -8.62 3.13 13.13
N HIS A 194 -9.94 3.07 13.05
CA HIS A 194 -10.72 1.93 13.54
C HIS A 194 -12.08 1.85 12.84
N VAL A 195 -12.71 0.71 13.00
CA VAL A 195 -14.09 0.45 12.58
C VAL A 195 -14.99 0.52 13.82
N GLU A 196 -16.12 1.24 13.68
CA GLU A 196 -17.20 1.23 14.68
C GLU A 196 -18.54 1.13 13.93
N GLY A 197 -19.25 0.01 14.18
CA GLY A 197 -20.42 -0.33 13.39
C GLY A 197 -20.10 -0.45 11.90
N ASP A 198 -20.87 0.25 11.07
CA ASP A 198 -20.74 0.26 9.60
C ASP A 198 -19.84 1.40 9.07
N ARG A 199 -18.97 1.98 9.93
CA ARG A 199 -18.17 3.16 9.59
C ARG A 199 -16.69 2.99 9.92
N LEU A 200 -15.88 3.70 9.13
CA LEU A 200 -14.48 3.98 9.44
C LEU A 200 -14.36 5.28 10.23
N PHE A 201 -13.42 5.32 11.18
CA PHE A 201 -13.13 6.50 11.99
C PHE A 201 -11.64 6.80 11.97
N LEU A 202 -11.29 8.05 11.68
CA LEU A 202 -9.94 8.59 11.86
C LEU A 202 -9.94 9.54 13.06
N ASN A 203 -9.10 9.29 14.06
CA ASN A 203 -9.01 10.10 15.27
C ASN A 203 -10.38 10.29 15.96
N ASN A 204 -11.17 9.22 16.04
CA ASN A 204 -12.52 9.20 16.60
C ASN A 204 -13.55 10.06 15.85
N LYS A 205 -13.27 10.45 14.59
CA LYS A 205 -14.19 11.16 13.70
C LYS A 205 -14.58 10.26 12.53
N PRO A 206 -15.86 10.23 12.11
CA PRO A 206 -16.27 9.47 10.95
C PRO A 206 -15.47 9.86 9.70
N LEU A 207 -15.06 8.86 8.93
CA LEU A 207 -14.26 9.04 7.72
C LEU A 207 -14.98 8.47 6.51
N PHE A 208 -15.21 9.31 5.49
CA PHE A 208 -15.65 8.87 4.17
C PHE A 208 -14.45 8.84 3.20
N LEU A 209 -14.20 7.69 2.60
CA LEU A 209 -13.07 7.50 1.70
C LEU A 209 -13.45 7.87 0.26
N ARG A 210 -12.78 8.86 -0.28
CA ARG A 210 -12.79 9.23 -1.70
C ARG A 210 -11.47 8.79 -2.30
N MET A 211 -11.42 7.52 -2.72
CA MET A 211 -10.18 6.91 -3.21
C MET A 211 -10.07 6.98 -4.72
N VAL A 212 -8.84 6.97 -5.18
CA VAL A 212 -8.49 6.63 -6.55
C VAL A 212 -7.56 5.41 -6.55
N LEU A 213 -7.70 4.58 -7.57
CA LEU A 213 -6.82 3.43 -7.79
C LEU A 213 -5.53 3.94 -8.46
N ASP A 214 -4.40 3.68 -7.82
CA ASP A 214 -3.07 4.02 -8.32
C ASP A 214 -2.26 2.76 -8.61
N GLN A 215 -1.90 2.56 -9.88
CA GLN A 215 -1.11 1.42 -10.33
C GLN A 215 0.39 1.60 -10.08
N GLY A 216 0.87 2.82 -9.89
CA GLY A 216 2.29 3.12 -9.69
C GLY A 216 3.19 2.75 -10.87
N TYR A 217 2.69 2.83 -12.11
CA TYR A 217 3.46 2.62 -13.34
C TYR A 217 3.86 3.94 -13.97
N TYR A 218 5.05 3.99 -14.58
CA TYR A 218 5.64 5.18 -15.19
C TYR A 218 6.08 4.89 -16.62
N PRO A 219 5.97 5.85 -17.57
CA PRO A 219 6.31 5.63 -18.97
C PRO A 219 7.78 5.24 -19.23
N ASP A 220 8.68 5.76 -18.39
CA ASP A 220 10.13 5.63 -18.52
C ASP A 220 10.78 4.73 -17.47
N GLY A 221 10.05 4.40 -16.40
CA GLY A 221 10.54 3.56 -15.30
C GLY A 221 9.77 2.26 -15.09
N VAL A 222 8.68 2.06 -15.80
CA VAL A 222 7.73 0.94 -15.61
C VAL A 222 7.26 0.89 -14.16
N TRP A 223 7.79 0.02 -13.32
CA TRP A 223 7.49 -0.04 -11.88
C TRP A 223 8.30 0.96 -11.04
N THR A 224 9.41 1.45 -11.56
CA THR A 224 10.28 2.38 -10.83
C THR A 224 9.87 3.83 -11.09
N ALA A 225 9.57 4.58 -10.05
CA ALA A 225 9.40 6.02 -10.17
C ALA A 225 10.72 6.67 -10.60
N PRO A 226 10.74 7.56 -11.61
CA PRO A 226 11.96 8.17 -12.10
C PRO A 226 12.63 9.10 -11.08
N SER A 227 11.86 9.65 -10.13
CA SER A 227 12.38 10.51 -9.05
C SER A 227 11.36 10.62 -7.90
N ASP A 228 11.76 11.24 -6.79
CA ASP A 228 10.87 11.59 -5.68
C ASP A 228 9.76 12.56 -6.10
N GLU A 229 10.07 13.49 -7.01
CA GLU A 229 9.09 14.43 -7.56
C GLU A 229 7.99 13.69 -8.33
N ALA A 230 8.29 12.57 -8.97
CA ALA A 230 7.31 11.75 -9.66
C ALA A 230 6.35 11.07 -8.67
N LEU A 231 6.86 10.58 -7.53
CA LEU A 231 6.04 10.06 -6.44
C LEU A 231 5.12 11.14 -5.85
N VAL A 232 5.68 12.31 -5.57
CA VAL A 232 4.93 13.48 -5.07
C VAL A 232 3.86 13.91 -6.08
N ARG A 233 4.20 13.86 -7.38
CA ARG A 233 3.27 14.29 -8.45
C ARG A 233 2.00 13.45 -8.48
N ASP A 234 2.07 12.14 -8.30
CA ASP A 234 0.87 11.28 -8.28
C ASP A 234 -0.03 11.63 -7.08
N ILE A 235 0.55 11.89 -5.91
CA ILE A 235 -0.19 12.37 -4.73
C ILE A 235 -0.84 13.73 -5.01
N GLU A 236 -0.10 14.70 -5.58
CA GLU A 236 -0.62 16.03 -5.92
C GLU A 236 -1.79 15.97 -6.90
N LEU A 237 -1.67 15.16 -7.96
CA LEU A 237 -2.72 14.97 -8.95
C LEU A 237 -3.99 14.38 -8.34
N SER A 238 -3.83 13.40 -7.48
CA SER A 238 -4.94 12.79 -6.75
C SER A 238 -5.66 13.81 -5.85
N MET A 239 -4.89 14.54 -5.02
CA MET A 239 -5.45 15.57 -4.12
C MET A 239 -6.08 16.72 -4.91
N ALA A 240 -5.48 17.15 -6.01
CA ALA A 240 -6.01 18.20 -6.88
C ALA A 240 -7.35 17.77 -7.54
N ALA A 241 -7.49 16.48 -7.86
CA ALA A 241 -8.76 15.92 -8.36
C ALA A 241 -9.85 15.84 -7.28
N GLY A 242 -9.53 16.00 -5.99
CA GLY A 242 -10.49 15.99 -4.88
C GLY A 242 -10.52 14.69 -4.06
N PHE A 243 -9.64 13.75 -4.34
CA PHE A 243 -9.48 12.53 -3.53
C PHE A 243 -8.78 12.85 -2.20
N ASN A 244 -9.11 12.08 -1.17
CA ASN A 244 -8.40 12.13 0.10
C ASN A 244 -7.51 10.90 0.32
N SER A 245 -7.59 9.93 -0.59
CA SER A 245 -6.90 8.66 -0.43
C SER A 245 -6.68 7.93 -1.76
N ALA A 246 -5.74 6.97 -1.74
CA ALA A 246 -5.55 6.01 -2.82
C ALA A 246 -5.57 4.58 -2.31
N ARG A 247 -6.01 3.69 -3.17
CA ARG A 247 -5.71 2.28 -3.09
C ARG A 247 -4.48 2.02 -3.97
N LEU A 248 -3.39 1.55 -3.36
CA LEU A 248 -2.10 1.30 -4.01
C LEU A 248 -2.12 -0.08 -4.66
N HIS A 249 -2.65 -0.13 -5.89
CA HIS A 249 -3.19 -1.34 -6.49
C HIS A 249 -2.13 -2.28 -7.03
N GLN A 250 -2.16 -3.53 -6.55
CA GLN A 250 -1.34 -4.65 -7.07
C GLN A 250 0.17 -4.36 -7.14
N LYS A 251 0.64 -3.48 -6.25
CA LYS A 251 2.04 -3.10 -6.11
C LYS A 251 2.33 -2.73 -4.66
N VAL A 252 3.46 -3.19 -4.14
CA VAL A 252 4.01 -2.67 -2.88
C VAL A 252 4.85 -1.45 -3.22
N PHE A 253 4.35 -0.27 -2.89
CA PHE A 253 5.00 0.99 -3.23
C PHE A 253 6.31 1.17 -2.45
N GLU A 254 7.17 2.05 -2.96
CA GLU A 254 8.43 2.44 -2.33
C GLU A 254 8.16 3.11 -0.97
N GLU A 255 8.99 2.85 0.04
CA GLU A 255 8.88 3.50 1.37
C GLU A 255 8.87 5.04 1.26
N ARG A 256 9.59 5.61 0.27
CA ARG A 256 9.59 7.05 -0.01
C ARG A 256 8.23 7.59 -0.43
N PHE A 257 7.40 6.80 -1.15
CA PHE A 257 6.04 7.19 -1.45
C PHE A 257 5.21 7.37 -0.17
N HIS A 258 5.31 6.41 0.75
CA HIS A 258 4.61 6.49 2.04
C HIS A 258 5.11 7.67 2.87
N TYR A 259 6.42 7.96 2.89
CA TYR A 259 6.95 9.17 3.53
C TYR A 259 6.32 10.45 2.96
N HIS A 260 6.20 10.55 1.63
CA HIS A 260 5.55 11.71 1.02
C HIS A 260 4.06 11.77 1.34
N ALA A 261 3.35 10.65 1.35
CA ALA A 261 1.96 10.56 1.77
C ALA A 261 1.78 11.00 3.24
N ASP A 262 2.68 10.56 4.14
CA ASP A 262 2.68 10.93 5.55
C ASP A 262 2.80 12.44 5.76
N ARG A 263 3.75 13.10 5.08
CA ARG A 263 3.98 14.55 5.22
C ARG A 263 2.95 15.43 4.49
N MET A 264 2.25 14.85 3.50
CA MET A 264 1.23 15.57 2.72
C MET A 264 -0.19 15.34 3.25
N GLY A 265 -0.39 14.45 4.21
CA GLY A 265 -1.72 14.12 4.73
C GLY A 265 -2.57 13.30 3.78
N TYR A 266 -1.94 12.49 2.93
CA TYR A 266 -2.62 11.66 1.95
C TYR A 266 -2.82 10.25 2.46
N LEU A 267 -4.08 9.81 2.58
CA LEU A 267 -4.40 8.47 3.09
C LEU A 267 -4.14 7.40 2.02
N THR A 268 -3.67 6.23 2.45
CA THR A 268 -3.38 5.12 1.55
C THR A 268 -3.88 3.79 2.09
N TRP A 269 -4.23 2.87 1.19
CA TRP A 269 -4.42 1.46 1.49
C TRP A 269 -3.21 0.69 1.00
N GLY A 270 -2.51 0.00 1.92
CA GLY A 270 -1.42 -0.88 1.59
C GLY A 270 -1.94 -2.19 0.98
N GLU A 271 -1.49 -2.53 -0.22
CA GLU A 271 -1.92 -3.71 -0.96
C GLU A 271 -0.73 -4.53 -1.42
N SER A 272 -0.92 -5.84 -1.60
CA SER A 272 0.10 -6.71 -2.17
C SER A 272 0.01 -6.79 -3.68
N ALA A 273 1.06 -7.27 -4.31
CA ALA A 273 1.09 -7.64 -5.73
C ALA A 273 0.59 -9.08 -5.93
N CYS A 274 -0.59 -9.42 -5.42
CA CYS A 274 -1.03 -10.81 -5.24
C CYS A 274 -1.36 -11.58 -6.52
N TRP A 275 -1.56 -10.91 -7.65
CA TRP A 275 -1.86 -11.62 -8.89
C TRP A 275 -0.68 -12.51 -9.33
N GLY A 276 -1.02 -13.60 -10.03
CA GLY A 276 -0.07 -14.62 -10.42
C GLY A 276 0.05 -15.81 -9.47
N LEU A 277 -0.63 -15.76 -8.33
CA LEU A 277 -0.65 -16.87 -7.39
C LEU A 277 -1.64 -17.96 -7.82
N GLY A 278 -1.16 -19.15 -8.00
CA GLY A 278 -1.91 -20.29 -8.57
C GLY A 278 -3.01 -20.88 -7.68
N TRP A 279 -3.39 -20.18 -6.63
CA TRP A 279 -4.49 -20.58 -5.74
C TRP A 279 -5.60 -19.50 -5.63
N THR A 280 -5.36 -18.31 -6.13
CA THR A 280 -6.30 -17.18 -5.99
C THR A 280 -7.39 -17.16 -7.06
N ARG A 281 -7.11 -17.71 -8.24
CA ARG A 281 -8.05 -17.76 -9.38
C ARG A 281 -7.89 -19.09 -10.15
N SER A 282 -9.00 -19.64 -10.63
CA SER A 282 -9.02 -20.93 -11.35
C SER A 282 -8.10 -20.96 -12.57
N GLN A 283 -7.96 -19.84 -13.28
CA GLN A 283 -7.13 -19.72 -14.47
C GLN A 283 -5.62 -19.80 -14.21
N TRP A 284 -5.19 -19.59 -12.96
CA TRP A 284 -3.78 -19.67 -12.54
C TRP A 284 -3.46 -20.92 -11.73
N TYR A 285 -4.44 -21.83 -11.59
CA TYR A 285 -4.27 -23.02 -10.76
C TYR A 285 -3.03 -23.83 -11.12
N THR A 286 -2.21 -24.13 -10.11
CA THR A 286 -1.03 -24.99 -10.21
C THR A 286 -1.01 -26.05 -9.13
N GLN A 287 -0.37 -27.21 -9.42
CA GLN A 287 -0.16 -28.25 -8.40
C GLN A 287 0.77 -27.79 -7.29
N ASP A 288 1.67 -26.84 -7.57
CA ASP A 288 2.63 -26.27 -6.60
C ASP A 288 2.07 -25.03 -5.86
N ARG A 289 0.75 -24.97 -5.67
CA ARG A 289 0.09 -23.86 -4.99
C ARG A 289 0.57 -23.62 -3.55
N TYR A 290 1.07 -24.66 -2.87
CA TYR A 290 1.60 -24.53 -1.50
C TYR A 290 2.88 -23.67 -1.47
N THR A 291 3.77 -23.81 -2.45
CA THR A 291 4.92 -22.92 -2.61
C THR A 291 4.47 -21.48 -2.82
N GLY A 292 3.43 -21.26 -3.65
CA GLY A 292 2.83 -19.94 -3.85
C GLY A 292 2.28 -19.33 -2.57
N VAL A 293 1.59 -20.12 -1.73
CA VAL A 293 1.11 -19.66 -0.40
C VAL A 293 2.28 -19.30 0.50
N PHE A 294 3.27 -20.16 0.62
CA PHE A 294 4.44 -19.92 1.48
C PHE A 294 5.18 -18.62 1.09
N ASN A 295 5.45 -18.43 -0.20
CA ASN A 295 6.10 -17.22 -0.71
C ASN A 295 5.26 -15.99 -0.39
N PHE A 296 3.96 -16.05 -0.67
CA PHE A 296 3.05 -14.94 -0.44
C PHE A 296 2.94 -14.54 1.05
N LEU A 297 2.72 -15.49 1.95
CA LEU A 297 2.59 -15.21 3.39
C LEU A 297 3.85 -14.56 3.96
N ARG A 298 5.05 -15.05 3.54
CA ARG A 298 6.31 -14.45 3.93
C ARG A 298 6.43 -13.01 3.43
N GLU A 299 6.24 -12.77 2.13
CA GLU A 299 6.36 -11.45 1.51
C GLU A 299 5.33 -10.48 2.08
N TRP A 300 4.09 -10.92 2.29
CA TRP A 300 3.05 -10.08 2.86
C TRP A 300 3.37 -9.68 4.31
N ARG A 301 3.84 -10.63 5.11
CA ARG A 301 4.31 -10.33 6.47
C ARG A 301 5.39 -9.27 6.48
N GLU A 302 6.43 -9.43 5.67
CA GLU A 302 7.55 -8.51 5.57
C GLU A 302 7.10 -7.12 5.07
N THR A 303 6.14 -7.07 4.13
CA THR A 303 5.52 -5.81 3.67
C THR A 303 4.83 -5.07 4.82
N VAL A 304 3.96 -5.76 5.58
CA VAL A 304 3.25 -5.14 6.70
C VAL A 304 4.24 -4.70 7.80
N GLU A 305 5.26 -5.51 8.11
CA GLU A 305 6.31 -5.15 9.08
C GLU A 305 7.08 -3.91 8.65
N ARG A 306 7.45 -3.80 7.35
CA ARG A 306 8.17 -2.65 6.79
C ARG A 306 7.37 -1.36 6.92
N ASP A 307 6.10 -1.42 6.47
CA ASP A 307 5.31 -0.19 6.22
C ASP A 307 4.44 0.23 7.41
N ALA A 308 4.39 -0.57 8.45
CA ALA A 308 3.47 -0.37 9.56
C ALA A 308 3.71 0.91 10.40
N ASN A 309 4.88 1.57 10.30
CA ASN A 309 5.16 2.83 10.98
C ASN A 309 4.55 4.05 10.27
N HIS A 310 4.10 3.92 9.01
CA HIS A 310 3.56 5.05 8.23
C HIS A 310 2.14 5.43 8.69
N PRO A 311 1.90 6.67 9.16
CA PRO A 311 0.56 7.10 9.57
C PRO A 311 -0.43 7.21 8.41
N SER A 312 0.01 7.45 7.18
CA SER A 312 -0.84 7.53 5.99
C SER A 312 -1.55 6.23 5.64
N ILE A 313 -0.95 5.08 5.96
CA ILE A 313 -1.59 3.78 5.70
C ILE A 313 -2.71 3.55 6.72
N ILE A 314 -3.95 3.40 6.22
CA ILE A 314 -5.15 3.28 7.05
C ILE A 314 -5.85 1.92 6.96
N ALA A 315 -5.49 1.08 6.01
CA ALA A 315 -6.00 -0.28 5.86
C ALA A 315 -4.99 -1.17 5.14
N TRP A 316 -5.12 -2.47 5.30
CA TRP A 316 -4.35 -3.50 4.60
C TRP A 316 -5.25 -4.32 3.70
N THR A 317 -4.82 -4.54 2.45
CA THR A 317 -5.51 -5.37 1.46
C THR A 317 -4.52 -6.41 0.91
N PRO A 318 -4.45 -7.60 1.53
CA PRO A 318 -3.54 -8.64 1.09
C PRO A 318 -3.85 -9.18 -0.31
N LEU A 319 -5.12 -9.19 -0.71
CA LEU A 319 -5.54 -9.82 -1.95
C LEU A 319 -6.49 -8.94 -2.75
N ASN A 320 -6.56 -9.18 -4.06
CA ASN A 320 -7.46 -8.50 -4.97
C ASN A 320 -8.16 -9.49 -5.89
N GLU A 321 -9.49 -9.37 -6.04
CA GLU A 321 -10.31 -10.09 -7.00
C GLU A 321 -10.09 -11.61 -7.00
N THR A 322 -9.99 -12.20 -5.83
CA THR A 322 -9.90 -13.64 -5.68
C THR A 322 -11.27 -14.27 -5.86
N GLU A 323 -11.37 -15.24 -6.78
CA GLU A 323 -12.65 -15.84 -7.13
C GLU A 323 -12.52 -17.27 -7.67
N ARG A 324 -13.63 -18.03 -7.59
CA ARG A 324 -13.80 -19.34 -8.21
C ARG A 324 -12.62 -20.30 -7.94
N PRO A 325 -12.23 -20.47 -6.68
CA PRO A 325 -11.13 -21.38 -6.35
C PRO A 325 -11.49 -22.81 -6.77
N VAL A 326 -10.48 -23.55 -7.21
CA VAL A 326 -10.63 -24.98 -7.56
C VAL A 326 -10.89 -25.81 -6.30
N ASP A 327 -10.31 -25.39 -5.17
CA ASP A 327 -10.42 -26.03 -3.86
C ASP A 327 -10.88 -24.97 -2.85
N LEU A 328 -12.16 -24.96 -2.56
CA LEU A 328 -12.79 -23.92 -1.71
C LEU A 328 -12.31 -23.99 -0.27
N ASP A 329 -12.13 -25.19 0.28
CA ASP A 329 -11.72 -25.34 1.68
C ASP A 329 -10.27 -24.90 1.88
N PHE A 330 -9.39 -25.28 0.95
CA PHE A 330 -8.01 -24.80 0.91
C PHE A 330 -7.97 -23.26 0.80
N TYR A 331 -8.75 -22.70 -0.13
CA TYR A 331 -8.84 -21.26 -0.34
C TYR A 331 -9.28 -20.52 0.94
N ARG A 332 -10.37 -20.96 1.58
CA ARG A 332 -10.86 -20.36 2.83
C ARG A 332 -9.85 -20.46 3.97
N GLY A 333 -9.14 -21.58 4.05
CA GLY A 333 -8.07 -21.76 5.04
C GLY A 333 -6.94 -20.72 4.84
N VAL A 334 -6.47 -20.55 3.62
CA VAL A 334 -5.40 -19.57 3.31
C VAL A 334 -5.88 -18.14 3.54
N MET A 335 -7.10 -17.79 3.11
CA MET A 335 -7.68 -16.45 3.33
C MET A 335 -7.77 -16.10 4.82
N THR A 336 -8.18 -17.07 5.63
CA THR A 336 -8.23 -16.91 7.09
C THR A 336 -6.84 -16.69 7.67
N GLU A 337 -5.84 -17.48 7.24
CA GLU A 337 -4.45 -17.35 7.66
C GLU A 337 -3.86 -15.98 7.29
N VAL A 338 -4.11 -15.51 6.07
CA VAL A 338 -3.65 -14.20 5.58
C VAL A 338 -4.24 -13.06 6.44
N TYR A 339 -5.53 -13.12 6.74
CA TYR A 339 -6.17 -12.15 7.63
C TYR A 339 -5.54 -12.18 9.03
N ASP A 340 -5.42 -13.37 9.62
CA ASP A 340 -4.90 -13.54 10.98
C ASP A 340 -3.43 -13.10 11.09
N LEU A 341 -2.61 -13.44 10.09
CA LEU A 341 -1.23 -12.97 9.97
C LEU A 341 -1.16 -11.44 9.93
N THR A 342 -1.99 -10.81 9.11
CA THR A 342 -2.03 -9.34 8.99
C THR A 342 -2.38 -8.69 10.33
N ARG A 343 -3.42 -9.20 11.00
CA ARG A 343 -3.85 -8.71 12.33
C ARG A 343 -2.82 -8.98 13.42
N GLN A 344 -2.05 -10.06 13.32
CA GLN A 344 -0.97 -10.38 14.26
C GLN A 344 0.19 -9.40 14.12
N VAL A 345 0.57 -9.08 12.89
CA VAL A 345 1.67 -8.14 12.59
C VAL A 345 1.26 -6.69 12.87
N ASP A 346 0.06 -6.31 12.45
CA ASP A 346 -0.49 -4.97 12.70
C ASP A 346 -1.93 -5.00 13.19
N PRO A 347 -2.16 -5.00 14.51
CA PRO A 347 -3.49 -4.95 15.08
C PRO A 347 -4.16 -3.56 15.02
N THR A 348 -3.45 -2.53 14.54
CA THR A 348 -3.88 -1.13 14.63
C THR A 348 -4.73 -0.65 13.44
N ARG A 349 -4.80 -1.46 12.36
CA ARG A 349 -5.52 -1.12 11.13
C ARG A 349 -6.53 -2.19 10.76
N PRO A 350 -7.67 -1.83 10.14
CA PRO A 350 -8.59 -2.81 9.56
C PRO A 350 -7.94 -3.55 8.39
N VAL A 351 -8.41 -4.78 8.15
CA VAL A 351 -7.98 -5.65 7.05
C VAL A 351 -9.17 -5.89 6.13
N ASN A 352 -8.99 -5.57 4.85
CA ASN A 352 -9.83 -5.98 3.75
C ASN A 352 -9.21 -7.25 3.14
N ASP A 353 -9.73 -8.43 3.47
CA ASP A 353 -9.12 -9.71 3.13
C ASP A 353 -8.87 -9.88 1.62
N THR A 354 -9.80 -9.41 0.83
CA THR A 354 -9.68 -9.27 -0.64
C THR A 354 -10.43 -8.03 -1.10
N SER A 355 -9.85 -7.26 -2.00
CA SER A 355 -10.56 -6.15 -2.63
C SER A 355 -11.55 -6.69 -3.64
N GLY A 356 -12.83 -6.42 -3.41
CA GLY A 356 -13.93 -6.97 -4.18
C GLY A 356 -14.03 -8.50 -4.08
N TYR A 357 -14.96 -9.05 -4.80
CA TYR A 357 -15.21 -10.48 -5.02
C TYR A 357 -15.51 -11.28 -3.74
N GLN A 358 -14.72 -12.31 -3.43
CA GLN A 358 -15.14 -13.37 -2.50
C GLN A 358 -14.53 -13.19 -1.10
N HIS A 359 -15.24 -12.53 -0.21
CA HIS A 359 -14.84 -12.35 1.20
C HIS A 359 -14.96 -13.64 2.03
N VAL A 360 -13.97 -13.88 2.92
CA VAL A 360 -13.92 -15.02 3.84
C VAL A 360 -13.81 -14.57 5.30
N LYS A 361 -12.91 -13.62 5.59
CA LYS A 361 -12.73 -13.05 6.94
C LYS A 361 -12.23 -11.62 6.79
N THR A 362 -13.09 -10.62 7.02
CA THR A 362 -12.78 -9.23 6.66
C THR A 362 -13.37 -8.24 7.67
N ASP A 363 -12.65 -7.13 7.89
CA ASP A 363 -13.15 -5.98 8.65
C ASP A 363 -13.93 -5.00 7.77
N LEU A 364 -13.77 -5.07 6.45
CA LEU A 364 -14.39 -4.19 5.46
C LEU A 364 -15.11 -5.02 4.40
N TRP A 365 -16.27 -4.57 3.94
CA TRP A 365 -16.98 -5.21 2.84
C TRP A 365 -16.81 -4.39 1.58
N THR A 366 -16.09 -4.92 0.60
CA THR A 366 -15.75 -4.22 -0.63
C THR A 366 -16.33 -4.90 -1.86
N VAL A 367 -16.66 -4.10 -2.88
CA VAL A 367 -17.23 -4.60 -4.14
C VAL A 367 -16.66 -3.86 -5.34
N HIS A 368 -16.53 -4.55 -6.47
CA HIS A 368 -16.13 -3.99 -7.74
C HIS A 368 -17.36 -3.87 -8.65
N LEU A 369 -17.88 -2.66 -8.80
CA LEU A 369 -19.09 -2.42 -9.55
C LEU A 369 -18.84 -1.48 -10.75
N TYR A 370 -18.27 -2.02 -11.80
CA TYR A 370 -18.17 -1.34 -13.08
C TYR A 370 -19.54 -1.33 -13.77
N ARG A 371 -20.23 -0.20 -13.74
CA ARG A 371 -21.55 0.00 -14.36
C ARG A 371 -21.49 1.19 -15.30
N LYS A 372 -22.23 1.13 -16.40
CA LYS A 372 -22.18 2.18 -17.46
C LYS A 372 -22.89 3.48 -17.08
N ASP A 373 -23.81 3.41 -16.09
CA ASP A 373 -24.56 4.57 -15.62
C ASP A 373 -25.03 4.41 -14.17
N ALA A 374 -25.59 5.48 -13.60
CA ALA A 374 -26.06 5.50 -12.23
C ALA A 374 -27.27 4.59 -11.98
N ALA A 375 -28.08 4.26 -13.00
CA ALA A 375 -29.24 3.38 -12.86
C ALA A 375 -28.80 1.93 -12.63
N GLU A 376 -27.86 1.44 -13.45
CA GLU A 376 -27.26 0.12 -13.26
C GLU A 376 -26.47 0.03 -11.94
N LEU A 377 -25.74 1.12 -11.57
CA LEU A 377 -25.02 1.17 -10.30
C LEU A 377 -25.98 1.12 -9.11
N LYS A 378 -27.11 1.81 -9.19
CA LYS A 378 -28.17 1.77 -8.16
C LYS A 378 -28.70 0.37 -7.94
N GLU A 379 -29.03 -0.35 -9.01
CA GLU A 379 -29.55 -1.71 -8.92
C GLU A 379 -28.56 -2.66 -8.24
N ALA A 380 -27.27 -2.53 -8.52
CA ALA A 380 -26.22 -3.35 -7.93
C ALA A 380 -25.86 -2.92 -6.51
N LEU A 381 -25.61 -1.62 -6.29
CA LEU A 381 -25.09 -1.13 -5.01
C LEU A 381 -26.14 -1.19 -3.88
N THR A 382 -27.42 -1.06 -4.21
CA THR A 382 -28.55 -1.14 -3.28
C THR A 382 -29.57 -2.19 -3.75
N PRO A 383 -29.28 -3.50 -3.54
CA PRO A 383 -30.16 -4.57 -3.96
C PRO A 383 -31.59 -4.41 -3.43
N ALA A 384 -32.60 -4.78 -4.22
CA ALA A 384 -34.02 -4.59 -3.89
C ALA A 384 -34.45 -5.29 -2.58
N GLY A 385 -33.73 -6.33 -2.15
CA GLY A 385 -33.93 -7.01 -0.88
C GLY A 385 -33.27 -6.33 0.34
N GLY A 386 -32.58 -5.21 0.15
CA GLY A 386 -31.72 -4.58 1.15
C GLY A 386 -30.37 -5.29 1.30
N GLY A 387 -29.49 -4.73 2.14
CA GLY A 387 -28.15 -5.28 2.38
C GLY A 387 -27.08 -4.69 1.44
N VAL A 388 -26.12 -5.52 1.05
CA VAL A 388 -24.98 -5.17 0.21
C VAL A 388 -24.92 -6.09 -1.01
N TRP A 389 -24.11 -5.71 -2.01
CA TRP A 389 -23.84 -6.58 -3.14
C TRP A 389 -22.95 -7.77 -2.71
N HIS A 390 -23.26 -8.94 -3.25
CA HIS A 390 -22.48 -10.17 -3.11
C HIS A 390 -22.03 -10.62 -4.50
N THR A 391 -20.73 -10.77 -4.70
CA THR A 391 -20.17 -11.24 -5.99
C THR A 391 -20.31 -12.75 -6.13
N SER A 392 -20.15 -13.50 -5.03
CA SER A 392 -20.23 -14.96 -4.98
C SER A 392 -21.04 -15.43 -3.77
N PRO A 393 -22.37 -15.21 -3.75
CA PRO A 393 -23.21 -15.45 -2.56
C PRO A 393 -23.09 -16.84 -1.93
N ASP A 394 -22.85 -17.87 -2.76
CA ASP A 394 -22.70 -19.26 -2.30
C ASP A 394 -21.34 -19.57 -1.66
N HIS A 395 -20.35 -18.67 -1.85
CA HIS A 395 -18.97 -18.91 -1.44
C HIS A 395 -18.45 -17.88 -0.42
N GLU A 396 -19.10 -16.72 -0.33
CA GLU A 396 -18.77 -15.66 0.62
C GLU A 396 -19.33 -15.95 2.02
N VAL A 397 -18.72 -15.30 3.02
CA VAL A 397 -19.33 -15.23 4.35
C VAL A 397 -20.52 -14.27 4.33
N PRO A 398 -21.51 -14.42 5.25
CA PRO A 398 -22.57 -13.45 5.38
C PRO A 398 -22.05 -12.07 5.75
N TYR A 399 -22.60 -11.02 5.14
CA TYR A 399 -22.35 -9.64 5.57
C TYR A 399 -22.85 -9.44 7.01
N ALA A 400 -21.99 -8.90 7.85
CA ALA A 400 -22.25 -8.73 9.29
C ALA A 400 -22.26 -7.25 9.74
N GLY A 401 -22.44 -6.31 8.81
CA GLY A 401 -22.48 -4.88 9.11
C GLY A 401 -21.13 -4.16 9.06
N GLN A 402 -20.13 -4.72 8.38
CA GLN A 402 -18.86 -4.07 8.15
C GLN A 402 -19.03 -2.78 7.32
N PRO A 403 -18.10 -1.80 7.39
CA PRO A 403 -18.08 -0.67 6.47
C PRO A 403 -18.14 -1.15 5.02
N TYR A 404 -19.11 -0.64 4.26
CA TYR A 404 -19.37 -1.02 2.87
C TYR A 404 -18.72 -0.02 1.92
N LEU A 405 -17.95 -0.50 0.94
CA LEU A 405 -17.24 0.34 -0.03
C LEU A 405 -17.39 -0.22 -1.45
N ASN A 406 -17.56 0.67 -2.41
CA ASN A 406 -17.39 0.34 -3.83
C ASN A 406 -15.95 0.68 -4.22
N ASP A 407 -15.04 -0.25 -3.97
CA ASP A 407 -13.61 0.00 -4.06
C ASP A 407 -12.99 -0.22 -5.45
N GLU A 408 -13.85 -0.45 -6.48
CA GLU A 408 -13.55 -0.22 -7.90
C GLU A 408 -14.83 0.16 -8.68
N PHE A 409 -14.80 1.32 -9.31
CA PHE A 409 -15.88 1.76 -10.21
C PHE A 409 -15.37 2.70 -11.31
N GLY A 410 -16.23 3.02 -12.26
CA GLY A 410 -15.93 3.95 -13.35
C GLY A 410 -15.21 3.25 -14.50
N GLY A 411 -13.92 3.48 -14.65
CA GLY A 411 -13.13 2.86 -15.72
C GLY A 411 -13.51 3.39 -17.13
N PHE A 412 -14.07 4.60 -17.23
CA PHE A 412 -14.50 5.19 -18.48
C PHE A 412 -13.32 5.61 -19.33
N MET A 413 -13.29 5.14 -20.59
CA MET A 413 -12.26 5.50 -21.54
C MET A 413 -12.56 6.85 -22.18
N TYR A 414 -11.61 7.77 -22.09
CA TYR A 414 -11.55 8.99 -22.90
C TYR A 414 -10.11 9.20 -23.36
N ILE A 415 -9.93 9.36 -24.67
CA ILE A 415 -8.64 9.61 -25.29
C ILE A 415 -8.68 11.00 -25.93
N PRO A 416 -7.89 11.97 -25.44
CA PRO A 416 -7.80 13.28 -26.07
C PRO A 416 -7.44 13.18 -27.56
N PRO A 417 -8.02 14.00 -28.45
CA PRO A 417 -7.83 13.90 -29.89
C PRO A 417 -6.34 13.93 -30.32
N GLU A 418 -5.51 14.69 -29.65
CA GLU A 418 -4.06 14.78 -29.90
C GLU A 418 -3.31 13.48 -29.56
N ARG A 419 -3.90 12.61 -28.74
CA ARG A 419 -3.38 11.30 -28.35
C ARG A 419 -3.93 10.14 -29.19
N ALA A 420 -4.91 10.37 -30.04
CA ALA A 420 -5.62 9.32 -30.80
C ALA A 420 -4.68 8.41 -31.63
N LYS A 421 -3.53 8.96 -32.11
CA LYS A 421 -2.52 8.18 -32.85
C LYS A 421 -1.83 7.07 -32.02
N PHE A 422 -1.93 7.12 -30.70
CA PHE A 422 -1.39 6.12 -29.78
C PHE A 422 -2.44 5.11 -29.31
N ALA A 423 -3.67 5.20 -29.81
CA ALA A 423 -4.83 4.46 -29.34
C ALA A 423 -4.95 3.03 -29.92
N ALA A 424 -3.95 2.50 -30.63
CA ALA A 424 -3.98 1.15 -31.13
C ALA A 424 -3.99 0.12 -29.99
N ASN A 425 -4.99 -0.79 -30.00
CA ASN A 425 -5.18 -1.83 -28.96
C ASN A 425 -5.52 -1.29 -27.56
N THR A 426 -5.98 -0.02 -27.45
CA THR A 426 -6.39 0.56 -26.18
C THR A 426 -7.78 0.07 -25.79
N TRP A 427 -8.06 0.08 -24.48
CA TRP A 427 -9.33 -0.31 -23.91
C TRP A 427 -9.68 0.48 -22.64
N GLY A 428 -10.93 0.44 -22.30
CA GLY A 428 -11.53 0.86 -21.03
C GLY A 428 -12.83 0.12 -20.85
N TYR A 429 -13.43 0.25 -19.66
CA TYR A 429 -14.70 -0.42 -19.38
C TYR A 429 -15.84 0.18 -20.21
N HIS A 430 -16.90 -0.61 -20.43
CA HIS A 430 -18.19 -0.23 -21.03
C HIS A 430 -18.21 0.02 -22.53
N GLY A 431 -17.07 0.13 -23.23
CA GLY A 431 -17.02 0.39 -24.67
C GLY A 431 -17.69 1.71 -25.08
N LEU A 432 -17.79 2.70 -24.18
CA LEU A 432 -18.34 4.01 -24.48
C LEU A 432 -17.35 4.83 -25.28
N ASP A 433 -17.87 5.56 -26.29
CA ASP A 433 -17.08 6.43 -27.16
C ASP A 433 -17.27 7.90 -26.71
N LEU A 434 -16.63 8.23 -25.58
CA LEU A 434 -16.67 9.59 -25.02
C LEU A 434 -15.81 10.53 -25.86
N LYS A 435 -16.38 11.69 -26.21
CA LYS A 435 -15.79 12.63 -27.18
C LYS A 435 -15.16 13.86 -26.52
N SER A 436 -15.49 14.13 -25.26
CA SER A 436 -15.00 15.32 -24.58
C SER A 436 -14.76 15.08 -23.07
N PRO A 437 -13.96 15.95 -22.44
CA PRO A 437 -13.82 15.95 -20.99
C PRO A 437 -15.13 16.13 -20.24
N GLU A 438 -16.07 16.91 -20.81
CA GLU A 438 -17.40 17.15 -20.22
C GLU A 438 -18.24 15.89 -20.20
N GLU A 439 -18.22 15.08 -21.28
CA GLU A 439 -18.89 13.79 -21.32
C GLU A 439 -18.32 12.80 -20.31
N LEU A 440 -16.99 12.73 -20.18
CA LEU A 440 -16.33 11.94 -19.17
C LEU A 440 -16.75 12.37 -17.75
N CYS A 441 -16.66 13.67 -17.47
CA CYS A 441 -17.02 14.23 -16.17
C CYS A 441 -18.50 14.01 -15.84
N ALA A 442 -19.40 14.11 -16.81
CA ALA A 442 -20.84 13.87 -16.61
C ALA A 442 -21.09 12.40 -16.23
N LYS A 443 -20.42 11.45 -16.89
CA LYS A 443 -20.53 10.03 -16.57
C LYS A 443 -20.03 9.70 -15.18
N ILE A 444 -18.91 10.28 -14.77
CA ILE A 444 -18.36 10.10 -13.42
C ILE A 444 -19.29 10.75 -12.39
N ALA A 445 -19.72 11.98 -12.63
CA ALA A 445 -20.55 12.75 -11.70
C ALA A 445 -21.86 12.04 -11.36
N GLU A 446 -22.58 11.49 -12.36
CA GLU A 446 -23.83 10.77 -12.12
C GLU A 446 -23.68 9.60 -11.16
N GLN A 447 -22.56 8.88 -11.22
CA GLN A 447 -22.28 7.74 -10.35
C GLN A 447 -21.84 8.20 -8.95
N VAL A 448 -20.94 9.18 -8.86
CA VAL A 448 -20.49 9.74 -7.58
C VAL A 448 -21.65 10.37 -6.82
N ASP A 449 -22.45 11.21 -7.49
CA ASP A 449 -23.60 11.86 -6.86
C ASP A 449 -24.62 10.84 -6.33
N TYR A 450 -24.84 9.72 -7.04
CA TYR A 450 -25.66 8.65 -6.52
C TYR A 450 -25.01 7.98 -5.29
N MET A 451 -23.73 7.58 -5.34
CA MET A 451 -23.04 6.93 -4.23
C MET A 451 -23.06 7.76 -2.94
N LEU A 452 -22.97 9.09 -3.04
CA LEU A 452 -23.06 9.99 -1.90
C LEU A 452 -24.45 10.00 -1.22
N THR A 453 -25.50 9.46 -1.88
CA THR A 453 -26.84 9.30 -1.31
C THR A 453 -27.03 7.95 -0.60
N VAL A 454 -26.11 7.00 -0.74
CA VAL A 454 -26.23 5.66 -0.16
C VAL A 454 -25.84 5.68 1.32
N PRO A 455 -26.80 5.43 2.25
CA PRO A 455 -26.57 5.74 3.67
C PRO A 455 -25.46 4.89 4.33
N ASN A 456 -25.33 3.62 3.95
CA ASN A 456 -24.35 2.68 4.51
C ASN A 456 -23.03 2.63 3.74
N LEU A 457 -22.84 3.45 2.69
CA LEU A 457 -21.58 3.49 1.95
C LEU A 457 -20.55 4.32 2.73
N SER A 458 -19.38 3.74 2.97
CA SER A 458 -18.25 4.36 3.70
C SER A 458 -17.17 4.89 2.77
N GLY A 459 -17.27 4.65 1.47
CA GLY A 459 -16.32 5.17 0.50
C GLY A 459 -16.46 4.55 -0.88
N TYR A 460 -15.66 5.10 -1.80
CA TYR A 460 -15.52 4.60 -3.16
C TYR A 460 -14.06 4.72 -3.64
N CYS A 461 -13.70 3.97 -4.69
CA CYS A 461 -12.42 4.09 -5.38
C CYS A 461 -12.63 4.14 -6.90
N TYR A 462 -12.25 5.24 -7.52
CA TYR A 462 -12.34 5.40 -8.98
C TYR A 462 -11.17 4.71 -9.70
N THR A 463 -11.44 3.93 -10.72
CA THR A 463 -10.45 3.32 -11.60
C THR A 463 -10.29 4.16 -12.85
N GLN A 464 -9.18 4.91 -13.07
CA GLN A 464 -7.96 4.96 -12.24
C GLN A 464 -7.30 6.37 -12.30
N LEU A 465 -6.19 6.58 -11.58
CA LEU A 465 -5.50 7.88 -11.55
C LEU A 465 -4.93 8.25 -12.92
N THR A 466 -4.08 7.42 -13.46
CA THR A 466 -3.45 7.63 -14.78
C THR A 466 -3.77 6.48 -15.72
N ASP A 467 -3.73 6.72 -17.01
CA ASP A 467 -3.61 5.64 -17.98
C ASP A 467 -2.37 4.80 -17.68
N VAL A 468 -2.43 3.53 -18.04
CA VAL A 468 -1.24 2.67 -18.04
C VAL A 468 -1.21 1.87 -19.34
N GLU A 469 -0.22 2.17 -20.18
CA GLU A 469 -0.01 1.51 -21.48
C GLU A 469 -1.31 1.44 -22.32
N GLN A 470 -1.85 0.23 -22.57
CA GLN A 470 -3.09 0.04 -23.35
C GLN A 470 -4.39 0.33 -22.57
N GLU A 471 -4.35 0.43 -21.26
CA GLU A 471 -5.51 0.75 -20.42
C GLU A 471 -5.68 2.26 -20.30
N GLN A 472 -6.69 2.83 -20.99
CA GLN A 472 -6.84 4.28 -21.22
C GLN A 472 -8.06 4.86 -20.49
N ASN A 473 -8.28 4.42 -19.26
CA ASN A 473 -9.39 4.85 -18.39
C ASN A 473 -8.96 5.75 -17.22
N GLY A 474 -7.70 6.21 -17.24
CA GLY A 474 -7.19 7.16 -16.25
C GLY A 474 -7.82 8.54 -16.35
N LEU A 475 -7.84 9.27 -15.22
CA LEU A 475 -8.20 10.69 -15.16
C LEU A 475 -7.13 11.59 -15.78
N TYR A 476 -5.89 11.10 -15.77
CA TYR A 476 -4.74 11.73 -16.41
C TYR A 476 -4.13 10.78 -17.45
N ASN A 477 -3.43 11.33 -18.42
CA ASN A 477 -2.65 10.54 -19.36
C ASN A 477 -1.51 9.78 -18.63
N TYR A 478 -0.93 8.76 -19.27
CA TYR A 478 0.15 7.95 -18.71
C TYR A 478 1.36 8.79 -18.31
N ASP A 479 1.65 9.89 -19.03
CA ASP A 479 2.69 10.86 -18.72
C ASP A 479 2.28 11.94 -17.72
N ARG A 480 1.18 11.75 -17.00
CA ARG A 480 0.63 12.65 -15.97
C ARG A 480 0.16 14.02 -16.51
N THR A 481 0.04 14.19 -17.81
CA THR A 481 -0.63 15.37 -18.38
C THR A 481 -2.15 15.27 -18.23
N ALA A 482 -2.80 16.42 -18.12
CA ALA A 482 -4.23 16.47 -17.88
C ALA A 482 -5.05 15.99 -19.09
N LYS A 483 -6.08 15.17 -18.85
CA LYS A 483 -7.14 14.85 -19.81
C LYS A 483 -8.34 15.78 -19.67
N VAL A 484 -8.51 16.36 -18.50
CA VAL A 484 -9.67 17.14 -18.09
C VAL A 484 -9.19 18.51 -17.61
N PRO A 485 -9.87 19.60 -17.94
CA PRO A 485 -9.56 20.93 -17.42
C PRO A 485 -9.51 20.98 -15.89
N GLU A 486 -8.60 21.80 -15.36
CA GLU A 486 -8.42 21.98 -13.92
C GLU A 486 -9.74 22.34 -13.23
N GLY A 487 -9.99 21.76 -12.07
CA GLY A 487 -11.15 22.01 -11.23
C GLY A 487 -12.40 21.17 -11.56
N MET A 488 -12.54 20.63 -12.78
CA MET A 488 -13.71 19.79 -13.11
C MET A 488 -13.75 18.51 -12.27
N LEU A 489 -12.64 17.83 -12.10
CA LEU A 489 -12.55 16.62 -11.26
C LEU A 489 -12.83 16.93 -9.79
N LYS A 490 -12.27 18.03 -9.26
CA LYS A 490 -12.48 18.45 -7.86
C LYS A 490 -13.95 18.75 -7.56
N ALA A 491 -14.68 19.30 -8.54
CA ALA A 491 -16.11 19.55 -8.40
C ALA A 491 -16.94 18.25 -8.25
N ILE A 492 -16.40 17.13 -8.68
CA ILE A 492 -17.01 15.80 -8.57
C ILE A 492 -16.52 15.09 -7.30
N PHE A 493 -15.22 14.80 -7.23
CA PHE A 493 -14.62 13.96 -6.19
C PHE A 493 -14.37 14.69 -4.86
N GLY A 494 -14.42 16.02 -4.84
CA GLY A 494 -14.30 16.80 -3.60
C GLY A 494 -15.54 16.80 -2.71
N LYS A 495 -16.64 16.18 -3.16
CA LYS A 495 -17.89 16.07 -2.39
C LYS A 495 -17.81 14.99 -1.31
N SER A 496 -18.56 15.17 -0.22
CA SER A 496 -18.73 14.17 0.84
C SER A 496 -20.22 14.05 1.21
N PRO A 497 -20.65 12.88 1.72
CA PRO A 497 -22.01 12.73 2.22
C PRO A 497 -22.23 13.59 3.48
N GLU A 498 -23.48 13.93 3.79
CA GLU A 498 -23.81 14.82 4.91
C GLU A 498 -23.28 14.34 6.27
N TRP A 499 -23.29 13.02 6.51
CA TRP A 499 -22.83 12.43 7.77
C TRP A 499 -21.29 12.53 7.98
N ALA A 500 -20.52 12.82 6.92
CA ALA A 500 -19.06 12.93 6.95
C ALA A 500 -18.55 14.37 6.79
N LYS A 501 -19.45 15.37 6.88
CA LYS A 501 -19.10 16.80 6.80
C LYS A 501 -18.65 17.37 8.13
#